data_01c3267b4c30b65d374e0b78648e1268
#
_entry.id   01c3267b4c30b65d374e0b78648e1268
#
_cell.length_a   1.000
_cell.length_b   1.000
_cell.length_c   1.000
_cell.angle_alpha   90.00
_cell.angle_beta   90.00
_cell.angle_gamma   90.00
#
_symmetry.space_group_name_H-M   'P 1'
#
loop_
_entity.id
_entity.type
_entity.pdbx_description
1 polymer ?
#
loop_
_entity_poly.entity_id
_entity_poly.type
_entity_poly.pdbx_seq_one_letter_code
_entity_poly.pdbx_strand_id
1 'polypeptide(L)'
;MDDILFVKADGDYIHIHKADGDTLMTLMTLKALERQLPFDHFCRTHRSYLVNVDKVEGLKDGKNRIGGKRIPLSDSCKATFFEILSHKSVVLKAQS
;
A
#
# COMPACT_ATOMS: atom_id res chain seq x y z
N MET A 1 11.63 -2.75 -6.52
CA MET A 1 10.26 -2.24 -6.35
C MET A 1 9.25 -3.34 -6.05
N ASP A 2 9.37 -4.45 -6.75
CA ASP A 2 8.41 -5.54 -6.56
C ASP A 2 8.47 -6.18 -5.19
N ASP A 3 9.56 -6.00 -4.48
CA ASP A 3 9.71 -6.59 -3.14
C ASP A 3 9.17 -5.71 -2.03
N ILE A 4 8.67 -4.52 -2.33
CA ILE A 4 8.06 -3.65 -1.32
C ILE A 4 6.61 -4.03 -1.16
N LEU A 5 6.21 -4.33 0.08
CA LEU A 5 4.81 -4.63 0.39
C LEU A 5 4.04 -3.36 0.71
N PHE A 6 4.52 -2.61 1.68
CA PHE A 6 3.90 -1.35 2.06
C PHE A 6 4.90 -0.50 2.83
N VAL A 7 4.56 0.76 3.00
CA VAL A 7 5.39 1.72 3.71
C VAL A 7 4.55 2.42 4.78
N LYS A 8 5.09 2.54 5.96
CA LYS A 8 4.43 3.21 7.08
C LYS A 8 5.22 4.44 7.49
N ALA A 9 4.53 5.57 7.66
CA ALA A 9 5.16 6.79 8.17
C ALA A 9 5.25 6.73 9.70
N ASP A 10 6.36 7.20 10.23
CA ASP A 10 6.59 7.23 11.66
C ASP A 10 7.44 8.45 11.98
N GLY A 11 6.78 9.55 12.35
CA GLY A 11 7.48 10.81 12.58
C GLY A 11 8.18 11.28 11.32
N ASP A 12 9.49 11.52 11.43
CA ASP A 12 10.29 11.99 10.31
C ASP A 12 10.81 10.85 9.43
N TYR A 13 10.50 9.61 9.81
CA TYR A 13 10.99 8.44 9.11
C TYR A 13 9.87 7.68 8.44
N ILE A 14 10.23 6.87 7.47
CA ILE A 14 9.33 5.89 6.90
C ILE A 14 9.93 4.50 7.10
N HIS A 15 9.06 3.52 7.26
CA HIS A 15 9.44 2.11 7.39
C HIS A 15 8.96 1.38 6.15
N ILE A 16 9.91 0.92 5.34
CA ILE A 16 9.61 0.19 4.11
C ILE A 16 9.63 -1.30 4.43
N HIS A 17 8.45 -1.92 4.38
CA HIS A 17 8.31 -3.35 4.69
C HIS A 17 8.41 -4.15 3.40
N LYS A 18 9.35 -5.07 3.36
CA LYS A 18 9.66 -5.84 2.15
C LYS A 18 9.13 -7.26 2.25
N ALA A 19 8.98 -7.88 1.08
CA ALA A 19 8.41 -9.22 0.99
C ALA A 19 9.27 -10.28 1.68
N ASP A 20 10.58 -10.05 1.77
CA ASP A 20 11.50 -10.99 2.43
C ASP A 20 11.47 -10.87 3.95
N GLY A 21 10.66 -9.98 4.49
CA GLY A 21 10.57 -9.79 5.92
C GLY A 21 11.43 -8.66 6.46
N ASP A 22 12.31 -8.11 5.64
CA ASP A 22 13.14 -6.99 6.07
C ASP A 22 12.36 -5.70 6.12
N THR A 23 12.76 -4.82 7.01
CA THR A 23 12.20 -3.48 7.10
C THR A 23 13.34 -2.48 6.99
N LEU A 24 13.20 -1.54 6.08
CA LEU A 24 14.18 -0.50 5.86
C LEU A 24 13.64 0.82 6.38
N MET A 25 14.38 1.47 7.27
CA MET A 25 13.99 2.77 7.82
C MET A 25 14.76 3.88 7.13
N THR A 26 14.04 4.89 6.68
CA THR A 26 14.63 5.98 5.91
C THR A 26 14.07 7.31 6.36
N LEU A 27 14.91 8.33 6.44
CA LEU A 27 14.49 9.69 6.77
C LEU A 27 13.88 10.32 5.53
N MET A 28 12.57 10.29 5.45
CA MET A 28 11.85 10.73 4.26
C MET A 28 10.36 10.80 4.58
N THR A 29 9.61 11.61 3.83
CA THR A 29 8.16 11.64 3.98
C THR A 29 7.53 10.66 2.99
N LEU A 30 6.31 10.20 3.31
CA LEU A 30 5.56 9.38 2.36
C LEU A 30 5.32 10.12 1.05
N LYS A 31 5.07 11.42 1.15
CA LYS A 31 4.82 12.22 -0.04
C LYS A 31 6.03 12.25 -0.96
N ALA A 32 7.21 12.38 -0.39
CA ALA A 32 8.44 12.38 -1.19
C ALA A 32 8.68 11.03 -1.85
N LEU A 33 8.43 9.96 -1.10
CA LEU A 33 8.58 8.62 -1.65
C LEU A 33 7.55 8.34 -2.74
N GLU A 34 6.32 8.79 -2.53
CA GLU A 34 5.23 8.59 -3.47
C GLU A 34 5.55 9.14 -4.84
N ARG A 35 6.31 10.23 -4.90
CA ARG A 35 6.73 10.83 -6.16
C ARG A 35 7.72 9.99 -6.93
N GLN A 36 8.41 9.09 -6.24
CA GLN A 36 9.44 8.26 -6.82
C GLN A 36 8.94 6.88 -7.23
N LEU A 37 7.75 6.52 -6.79
CA LEU A 37 7.19 5.21 -7.05
C LEU A 37 6.16 5.26 -8.18
N PRO A 38 6.01 4.17 -8.94
CA PRO A 38 4.98 4.10 -9.98
C PRO A 38 3.60 4.26 -9.37
N PHE A 39 2.87 5.28 -9.77
CA PHE A 39 1.57 5.58 -9.17
C PHE A 39 0.50 4.54 -9.50
N ASP A 40 0.72 3.73 -10.53
CA ASP A 40 -0.23 2.69 -10.90
C ASP A 40 0.01 1.39 -10.13
N HIS A 41 1.04 1.32 -9.31
CA HIS A 41 1.33 0.16 -8.47
C HIS A 41 1.27 0.49 -6.99
N PHE A 42 1.43 1.75 -6.62
CA PHE A 42 1.45 2.15 -5.22
C PHE A 42 0.33 3.15 -4.96
N CYS A 43 -0.35 2.98 -3.84
CA CYS A 43 -1.49 3.82 -3.50
C CYS A 43 -1.47 4.19 -2.04
N ARG A 44 -1.78 5.46 -1.76
CA ARG A 44 -1.98 5.93 -0.40
C ARG A 44 -3.30 5.37 0.10
N THR A 45 -3.25 4.58 1.16
CA THR A 45 -4.48 4.02 1.74
C THR A 45 -4.86 4.71 3.04
N HIS A 46 -3.93 5.47 3.59
CA HIS A 46 -4.11 6.17 4.85
C HIS A 46 -3.06 7.25 4.89
N ARG A 47 -3.27 8.28 5.70
CA ARG A 47 -2.27 9.36 5.78
C ARG A 47 -0.89 8.85 6.19
N SER A 48 -0.85 7.71 6.86
CA SER A 48 0.41 7.13 7.34
C SER A 48 0.84 5.88 6.58
N TYR A 49 0.13 5.49 5.53
CA TYR A 49 0.43 4.25 4.82
C TYR A 49 0.40 4.42 3.31
N LEU A 50 1.34 3.75 2.67
CA LEU A 50 1.42 3.65 1.22
C LEU A 50 1.60 2.17 0.89
N VAL A 51 0.72 1.59 0.07
CA VAL A 51 0.74 0.16 -0.19
C VAL A 51 1.05 -0.16 -1.64
N ASN A 52 1.70 -1.30 -1.83
CA ASN A 52 1.88 -1.87 -3.16
C ASN A 52 0.60 -2.63 -3.50
N VAL A 53 -0.17 -2.07 -4.42
CA VAL A 53 -1.48 -2.62 -4.77
C VAL A 53 -1.37 -4.03 -5.32
N ASP A 54 -0.27 -4.34 -5.99
CA ASP A 54 -0.05 -5.68 -6.56
C ASP A 54 0.12 -6.75 -5.49
N LYS A 55 0.41 -6.35 -4.25
CA LYS A 55 0.65 -7.30 -3.16
C LYS A 55 -0.52 -7.40 -2.19
N VAL A 56 -1.62 -6.72 -2.46
CA VAL A 56 -2.82 -6.80 -1.63
C VAL A 56 -3.41 -8.19 -1.76
N GLU A 57 -3.57 -8.87 -0.63
CA GLU A 57 -4.10 -10.23 -0.58
C GLU A 57 -5.60 -10.27 -0.39
N GLY A 58 -6.15 -9.21 0.17
CA GLY A 58 -7.57 -9.15 0.41
C GLY A 58 -7.97 -7.85 1.07
N LEU A 59 -9.27 -7.64 1.15
CA LEU A 59 -9.84 -6.43 1.73
C LEU A 59 -10.98 -6.87 2.63
N LYS A 60 -10.91 -6.50 3.91
CA LYS A 60 -11.93 -6.87 4.87
C LYS A 60 -12.01 -5.85 5.98
N ASP A 61 -13.24 -5.45 6.33
CA ASP A 61 -13.52 -4.53 7.44
C ASP A 61 -12.72 -3.22 7.32
N GLY A 62 -12.61 -2.71 6.10
CA GLY A 62 -11.93 -1.44 5.86
C GLY A 62 -10.42 -1.52 5.95
N LYS A 63 -9.86 -2.71 5.85
CA LYS A 63 -8.42 -2.90 5.92
C LYS A 63 -7.91 -3.78 4.80
N ASN A 64 -6.73 -3.44 4.29
CA ASN A 64 -6.03 -4.25 3.33
C ASN A 64 -5.20 -5.29 4.05
N ARG A 65 -5.14 -6.48 3.50
CA ARG A 65 -4.25 -7.50 4.03
C ARG A 65 -3.07 -7.66 3.10
N ILE A 66 -1.89 -7.44 3.63
CA ILE A 66 -0.65 -7.52 2.87
C ILE A 66 0.41 -8.18 3.74
N GLY A 67 0.97 -9.30 3.24
CA GLY A 67 2.00 -10.01 3.96
C GLY A 67 1.60 -10.42 5.37
N GLY A 68 0.33 -10.76 5.56
CA GLY A 68 -0.18 -11.15 6.87
C GLY A 68 -0.51 -10.00 7.79
N LYS A 69 -0.29 -8.77 7.36
CA LYS A 69 -0.58 -7.58 8.17
C LYS A 69 -1.81 -6.87 7.65
N ARG A 70 -2.51 -6.17 8.54
CA ARG A 70 -3.70 -5.42 8.19
C ARG A 70 -3.36 -3.94 8.14
N ILE A 71 -3.59 -3.34 6.98
CA ILE A 71 -3.26 -1.94 6.73
C ILE A 71 -4.57 -1.16 6.56
N PRO A 72 -4.77 -0.08 7.32
CA PRO A 72 -6.02 0.66 7.23
C PRO A 72 -6.22 1.32 5.88
N LEU A 73 -7.48 1.39 5.46
CA LEU A 73 -7.87 2.10 4.26
C LEU A 73 -8.85 3.17 4.68
N SER A 74 -8.44 4.43 4.67
CA SER A 74 -9.28 5.53 5.08
C SER A 74 -10.33 5.84 4.02
N ASP A 75 -11.43 6.46 4.44
CA ASP A 75 -12.52 6.79 3.52
C ASP A 75 -12.05 7.75 2.42
N SER A 76 -11.16 8.67 2.74
CA SER A 76 -10.66 9.64 1.76
C SER A 76 -9.79 9.00 0.70
N CYS A 77 -9.25 7.83 0.98
CA CYS A 77 -8.36 7.13 0.05
C CYS A 77 -9.05 6.01 -0.74
N LYS A 78 -10.28 5.66 -0.34
CA LYS A 78 -10.99 4.52 -0.94
C LYS A 78 -11.18 4.65 -2.45
N ALA A 79 -11.61 5.81 -2.91
CA ALA A 79 -11.92 5.98 -4.32
C ALA A 79 -10.70 5.74 -5.19
N THR A 80 -9.57 6.33 -4.83
CA THR A 80 -8.34 6.17 -5.58
C THR A 80 -7.86 4.72 -5.52
N PHE A 81 -7.94 4.12 -4.33
CA PHE A 81 -7.50 2.75 -4.15
C PHE A 81 -8.31 1.79 -5.03
N PHE A 82 -9.63 1.91 -5.00
CA PHE A 82 -10.48 1.04 -5.82
C PHE A 82 -10.32 1.32 -7.30
N GLU A 83 -10.04 2.56 -7.67
CA GLU A 83 -9.78 2.87 -9.07
C GLU A 83 -8.54 2.15 -9.57
N ILE A 84 -7.47 2.18 -8.80
CA ILE A 84 -6.24 1.48 -9.17
C ILE A 84 -6.48 -0.02 -9.22
N LEU A 85 -7.18 -0.56 -8.22
CA LEU A 85 -7.53 -1.97 -8.20
C LEU A 85 -8.36 -2.39 -9.42
N SER A 86 -9.23 -1.52 -9.88
CA SER A 86 -10.09 -1.88 -11.01
C SER A 86 -9.30 -2.06 -12.31
N HIS A 87 -8.15 -1.42 -12.43
CA HIS A 87 -7.27 -1.67 -13.57
C HIS A 87 -6.53 -2.99 -13.46
N LYS A 88 -6.52 -3.57 -12.25
CA LYS A 88 -5.90 -4.86 -12.00
C LYS A 88 -6.97 -5.87 -11.59
N SER A 89 -8.20 -5.58 -11.90
CA SER A 89 -9.37 -6.20 -11.27
C SER A 89 -9.64 -7.64 -11.67
N VAL A 90 -8.98 -8.13 -12.68
CA VAL A 90 -9.20 -9.52 -13.09
C VAL A 90 -9.06 -10.45 -11.89
N VAL A 91 -8.05 -10.21 -11.08
CA VAL A 91 -7.81 -11.02 -9.89
C VAL A 91 -8.91 -10.82 -8.86
N LEU A 92 -9.29 -9.56 -8.62
CA LEU A 92 -10.29 -9.26 -7.61
C LEU A 92 -11.68 -9.73 -8.00
N LYS A 93 -12.01 -9.61 -9.27
CA LYS A 93 -13.32 -10.07 -9.74
C LYS A 93 -13.52 -11.55 -9.52
N ALA A 94 -12.49 -12.31 -9.65
CA ALA A 94 -12.57 -13.73 -9.44
C ALA A 94 -12.95 -14.10 -8.02
N GLN A 95 -12.88 -13.15 -7.12
CA GLN A 95 -13.15 -13.38 -5.71
C GLN A 95 -14.48 -12.86 -5.24
N SER A 96 -15.18 -12.20 -6.09
CA SER A 96 -16.48 -11.62 -5.75
C SER A 96 -17.56 -12.68 -5.64
#